data_92da013175c0eb163f8146ca97a37474
#
_entry.id   92da013175c0eb163f8146ca97a37474
#
_cell.length_a   1.000
_cell.length_b   1.000
_cell.length_c   1.000
_cell.angle_alpha   90.00
_cell.angle_beta   90.00
_cell.angle_gamma   90.00
#
_symmetry.space_group_name_H-M   'P 1'
#
loop_
_entity.id
_entity.type
_entity.pdbx_description
1 polymer ?
#
loop_
_entity_poly.entity_id
_entity_poly.type
_entity_poly.pdbx_seq_one_letter_code
_entity_poly.pdbx_strand_id
1 'polypeptide(L)'
;MMFGLFLLFQAAAATAVPTAVPSDWSKLPDLRLTMTPDYAAIMTKFVHDEVAAGRCAAPAPVDGKTSIKVDMVVLVSAANGEAVKIVPRAINCPTVEQFAAGVVQKAARGNIAGAPPTTDSWYHTGVTLTWGP
;
A
#
# COMPACT_ATOMS: atom_id res chain seq x y z
N MET A 1 -8.31 -62.68 9.90
CA MET A 1 -7.32 -61.59 9.68
C MET A 1 -7.99 -60.49 8.85
N MET A 2 -8.37 -59.43 9.53
CA MET A 2 -8.91 -58.24 8.85
C MET A 2 -7.76 -57.27 8.63
N PHE A 3 -7.37 -57.08 7.39
CA PHE A 3 -6.48 -55.98 7.03
C PHE A 3 -7.34 -54.71 6.92
N GLY A 4 -7.23 -53.84 7.95
CA GLY A 4 -7.84 -52.55 7.89
C GLY A 4 -7.07 -51.67 6.89
N LEU A 5 -7.72 -51.33 5.78
CA LEU A 5 -7.22 -50.36 4.84
C LEU A 5 -7.37 -48.98 5.47
N PHE A 6 -6.30 -48.47 6.08
CA PHE A 6 -6.23 -47.09 6.50
C PHE A 6 -6.10 -46.24 5.23
N LEU A 7 -7.22 -45.73 4.75
CA LEU A 7 -7.23 -44.62 3.83
C LEU A 7 -6.69 -43.38 4.55
N LEU A 8 -5.41 -43.12 4.37
CA LEU A 8 -4.82 -41.84 4.70
C LEU A 8 -5.42 -40.77 3.76
N PHE A 9 -6.44 -40.09 4.25
CA PHE A 9 -6.85 -38.84 3.66
C PHE A 9 -5.73 -37.83 3.91
N GLN A 10 -4.83 -37.72 2.96
CA GLN A 10 -3.98 -36.51 2.88
C GLN A 10 -4.87 -35.38 2.43
N ALA A 11 -5.34 -34.57 3.40
CA ALA A 11 -5.86 -33.27 3.08
C ALA A 11 -4.69 -32.49 2.46
N ALA A 12 -4.73 -32.30 1.13
CA ALA A 12 -3.85 -31.35 0.48
C ALA A 12 -4.20 -29.99 1.08
N ALA A 13 -3.34 -29.49 1.99
CA ALA A 13 -3.42 -28.10 2.41
C ALA A 13 -3.28 -27.28 1.13
N ALA A 14 -4.38 -26.60 0.74
CA ALA A 14 -4.32 -25.61 -0.31
C ALA A 14 -3.35 -24.53 0.17
N THR A 15 -2.08 -24.60 -0.27
CA THR A 15 -1.13 -23.52 -0.09
C THR A 15 -1.70 -22.37 -0.91
N ALA A 16 -2.30 -21.40 -0.20
CA ALA A 16 -2.62 -20.12 -0.81
C ALA A 16 -1.32 -19.57 -1.39
N VAL A 17 -1.21 -19.52 -2.72
CA VAL A 17 -0.08 -18.87 -3.38
C VAL A 17 -0.15 -17.40 -2.98
N PRO A 18 0.87 -16.84 -2.27
CA PRO A 18 0.85 -15.44 -1.92
C PRO A 18 0.75 -14.62 -3.20
N THR A 19 -0.21 -13.68 -3.23
CA THR A 19 -0.41 -12.81 -4.38
C THR A 19 0.83 -11.94 -4.56
N ALA A 20 1.56 -12.18 -5.64
CA ALA A 20 2.81 -11.47 -5.90
C ALA A 20 2.55 -9.99 -6.18
N VAL A 21 3.46 -9.12 -5.73
CA VAL A 21 3.42 -7.70 -6.05
C VAL A 21 3.56 -7.51 -7.56
N PRO A 22 2.65 -6.78 -8.21
CA PRO A 22 2.74 -6.55 -9.65
C PRO A 22 4.00 -5.76 -10.00
N SER A 23 4.60 -6.06 -11.15
CA SER A 23 5.75 -5.33 -11.66
C SER A 23 5.35 -4.02 -12.35
N ASP A 24 4.20 -3.99 -12.99
CA ASP A 24 3.67 -2.82 -13.68
C ASP A 24 2.45 -2.28 -12.94
N TRP A 25 2.64 -1.15 -12.24
CA TRP A 25 1.58 -0.53 -11.46
C TRP A 25 0.68 0.39 -12.28
N SER A 26 1.10 0.78 -13.48
CA SER A 26 0.33 1.69 -14.33
C SER A 26 -1.00 1.10 -14.81
N LYS A 27 -1.12 -0.23 -14.81
CA LYS A 27 -2.32 -0.94 -15.24
C LYS A 27 -3.28 -1.27 -14.09
N LEU A 28 -2.92 -0.97 -12.85
CA LEU A 28 -3.77 -1.25 -11.72
C LEU A 28 -4.86 -0.19 -11.58
N PRO A 29 -6.08 -0.60 -11.19
CA PRO A 29 -7.10 0.38 -10.86
C PRO A 29 -6.72 1.17 -9.62
N ASP A 30 -7.20 2.40 -9.54
CA ASP A 30 -6.96 3.25 -8.38
C ASP A 30 -7.74 2.76 -7.16
N LEU A 31 -7.09 2.81 -5.99
CA LEU A 31 -7.78 2.59 -4.73
C LEU A 31 -8.71 3.77 -4.47
N ARG A 32 -9.98 3.46 -4.22
CA ARG A 32 -10.98 4.47 -3.87
C ARG A 32 -11.33 4.38 -2.40
N LEU A 33 -11.23 5.50 -1.71
CA LEU A 33 -11.67 5.62 -0.33
C LEU A 33 -13.02 6.35 -0.30
N THR A 34 -13.88 5.96 0.64
CA THR A 34 -15.16 6.65 0.86
C THR A 34 -14.92 8.08 1.34
N MET A 35 -13.94 8.24 2.25
CA MET A 35 -13.48 9.53 2.74
C MET A 35 -11.96 9.62 2.58
N THR A 36 -11.50 10.51 1.70
CA THR A 36 -10.07 10.73 1.51
C THR A 36 -9.56 11.69 2.57
N PRO A 37 -8.55 11.29 3.38
CA PRO A 37 -7.99 12.20 4.38
C PRO A 37 -7.14 13.30 3.72
N ASP A 38 -6.91 14.36 4.46
CA ASP A 38 -5.94 15.38 4.06
C ASP A 38 -4.52 14.88 4.36
N TYR A 39 -3.94 14.17 3.42
CA TYR A 39 -2.60 13.62 3.56
C TYR A 39 -1.54 14.71 3.75
N ALA A 40 -1.72 15.87 3.12
CA ALA A 40 -0.80 16.99 3.27
C ALA A 40 -0.74 17.46 4.74
N ALA A 41 -1.89 17.60 5.38
CA ALA A 41 -1.95 18.00 6.79
C ALA A 41 -1.28 16.99 7.70
N ILE A 42 -1.38 15.69 7.40
CA ILE A 42 -0.83 14.62 8.23
C ILE A 42 0.69 14.45 8.01
N MET A 43 1.17 14.60 6.77
CA MET A 43 2.48 14.08 6.38
C MET A 43 3.51 15.15 6.05
N THR A 44 3.11 16.34 5.63
CA THR A 44 4.06 17.33 5.09
C THR A 44 5.17 17.69 6.08
N LYS A 45 4.81 17.91 7.34
CA LYS A 45 5.80 18.25 8.37
C LYS A 45 6.83 17.13 8.55
N PHE A 46 6.39 15.89 8.64
CA PHE A 46 7.30 14.75 8.80
C PHE A 46 8.26 14.64 7.61
N VAL A 47 7.74 14.72 6.39
CA VAL A 47 8.55 14.59 5.17
C VAL A 47 9.53 15.74 5.03
N HIS A 48 9.07 16.98 5.30
CA HIS A 48 9.93 18.15 5.30
C HIS A 48 11.07 18.01 6.31
N ASP A 49 10.78 17.53 7.52
CA ASP A 49 11.78 17.32 8.57
C ASP A 49 12.81 16.23 8.17
N GLU A 50 12.36 15.16 7.50
CA GLU A 50 13.25 14.10 7.00
C GLU A 50 14.21 14.61 5.92
N VAL A 51 13.71 15.46 5.02
CA VAL A 51 14.54 16.11 3.99
C VAL A 51 15.54 17.09 4.65
N ALA A 52 15.07 17.92 5.55
CA ALA A 52 15.91 18.88 6.26
C ALA A 52 17.02 18.22 7.08
N ALA A 53 16.75 17.05 7.64
CA ALA A 53 17.73 16.25 8.39
C ALA A 53 18.71 15.47 7.51
N GLY A 54 18.54 15.52 6.18
CA GLY A 54 19.41 14.79 5.24
C GLY A 54 19.13 13.30 5.13
N ARG A 55 18.04 12.80 5.73
CA ARG A 55 17.65 11.37 5.63
C ARG A 55 17.00 11.03 4.30
N CYS A 56 16.47 12.03 3.59
CA CYS A 56 15.88 11.90 2.27
C CYS A 56 16.43 12.97 1.35
N ALA A 57 16.72 12.60 0.11
CA ALA A 57 16.95 13.57 -0.95
C ALA A 57 15.62 14.00 -1.57
N ALA A 58 15.36 15.30 -1.62
CA ALA A 58 14.23 15.85 -2.35
C ALA A 58 14.60 16.15 -3.79
N PRO A 59 13.67 16.06 -4.75
CA PRO A 59 13.86 16.60 -6.08
C PRO A 59 14.14 18.09 -6.05
N ALA A 60 14.78 18.61 -7.10
CA ALA A 60 14.98 20.05 -7.25
C ALA A 60 13.65 20.80 -7.22
N PRO A 61 13.57 21.94 -6.53
CA PRO A 61 12.34 22.74 -6.51
C PRO A 61 11.91 23.18 -7.92
N VAL A 62 10.61 23.20 -8.15
CA VAL A 62 9.99 23.74 -9.35
C VAL A 62 9.11 24.91 -8.93
N ASP A 63 9.36 26.09 -9.47
CA ASP A 63 8.67 27.34 -9.09
C ASP A 63 8.70 27.59 -7.57
N GLY A 64 9.85 27.34 -6.95
CA GLY A 64 10.04 27.51 -5.52
C GLY A 64 9.36 26.46 -4.64
N LYS A 65 8.76 25.45 -5.23
CA LYS A 65 8.07 24.36 -4.50
C LYS A 65 8.79 23.04 -4.66
N THR A 66 8.93 22.33 -3.54
CA THR A 66 9.47 20.97 -3.50
C THR A 66 8.31 19.98 -3.38
N SER A 67 8.34 18.94 -4.19
CA SER A 67 7.32 17.87 -4.16
C SER A 67 7.97 16.52 -4.02
N ILE A 68 7.38 15.68 -3.16
CA ILE A 68 7.72 14.27 -3.06
C ILE A 68 6.44 13.48 -3.28
N LYS A 69 6.52 12.49 -4.18
CA LYS A 69 5.43 11.56 -4.45
C LYS A 69 5.81 10.16 -3.97
N VAL A 70 4.92 9.55 -3.20
CA VAL A 70 5.05 8.15 -2.79
C VAL A 70 3.93 7.36 -3.46
N ASP A 71 4.29 6.58 -4.48
CA ASP A 71 3.37 5.61 -5.09
C ASP A 71 3.34 4.34 -4.26
N MET A 72 2.17 3.73 -4.19
CA MET A 72 1.95 2.50 -3.42
C MET A 72 1.00 1.58 -4.15
N VAL A 73 1.14 0.29 -3.90
CA VAL A 73 0.12 -0.69 -4.28
C VAL A 73 -0.45 -1.33 -3.02
N VAL A 74 -1.74 -1.58 -3.06
CA VAL A 74 -2.53 -2.06 -1.93
C VAL A 74 -3.24 -3.34 -2.33
N LEU A 75 -3.00 -4.42 -1.60
CA LEU A 75 -3.72 -5.67 -1.78
C LEU A 75 -5.00 -5.63 -0.94
N VAL A 76 -6.14 -5.72 -1.61
CA VAL A 76 -7.45 -5.74 -0.97
C VAL A 76 -7.98 -7.17 -0.96
N SER A 77 -8.38 -7.64 0.22
CA SER A 77 -8.90 -8.98 0.43
C SER A 77 -10.32 -9.13 -0.13
N ALA A 78 -10.56 -10.20 -0.87
CA ALA A 78 -11.91 -10.58 -1.30
C ALA A 78 -12.80 -11.01 -0.12
N ALA A 79 -12.20 -11.49 0.97
CA ALA A 79 -12.95 -12.02 2.11
C ALA A 79 -13.68 -10.91 2.88
N ASN A 80 -13.07 -9.73 3.04
CA ASN A 80 -13.61 -8.66 3.88
C ASN A 80 -13.49 -7.26 3.28
N GLY A 81 -12.89 -7.10 2.09
CA GLY A 81 -12.72 -5.79 1.46
C GLY A 81 -11.71 -4.87 2.15
N GLU A 82 -10.86 -5.42 3.02
CA GLU A 82 -9.86 -4.65 3.75
C GLU A 82 -8.48 -4.74 3.08
N ALA A 83 -7.65 -3.71 3.28
CA ALA A 83 -6.26 -3.73 2.87
C ALA A 83 -5.47 -4.69 3.75
N VAL A 84 -4.84 -5.69 3.14
CA VAL A 84 -4.05 -6.70 3.85
C VAL A 84 -2.55 -6.55 3.62
N LYS A 85 -2.15 -5.80 2.62
CA LYS A 85 -0.75 -5.51 2.32
C LYS A 85 -0.63 -4.19 1.59
N ILE A 86 0.34 -3.38 1.96
CA ILE A 86 0.69 -2.13 1.28
C ILE A 86 2.18 -2.13 0.99
N VAL A 87 2.54 -1.86 -0.26
CA VAL A 87 3.94 -1.82 -0.69
C VAL A 87 4.21 -0.45 -1.30
N PRO A 88 5.00 0.39 -0.64
CA PRO A 88 5.42 1.66 -1.20
C PRO A 88 6.54 1.45 -2.24
N ARG A 89 6.59 2.32 -3.24
CA ARG A 89 7.72 2.38 -4.17
C ARG A 89 8.92 2.97 -3.46
N ALA A 90 10.09 2.36 -3.67
CA ALA A 90 11.33 2.89 -3.12
C ALA A 90 11.68 4.25 -3.76
N ILE A 91 11.92 5.24 -2.92
CA ILE A 91 12.33 6.60 -3.31
C ILE A 91 13.63 7.04 -2.61
N ASN A 92 14.43 6.07 -2.15
CA ASN A 92 15.62 6.28 -1.34
C ASN A 92 15.35 7.05 -0.03
N CYS A 93 14.19 6.82 0.54
CA CYS A 93 13.78 7.40 1.82
C CYS A 93 12.90 6.43 2.60
N PRO A 94 13.48 5.36 3.20
CA PRO A 94 12.71 4.32 3.87
C PRO A 94 11.77 4.84 4.95
N THR A 95 12.15 5.87 5.68
CA THR A 95 11.32 6.44 6.75
C THR A 95 10.04 7.08 6.21
N VAL A 96 10.13 7.81 5.11
CA VAL A 96 8.96 8.41 4.45
C VAL A 96 8.10 7.35 3.79
N GLU A 97 8.71 6.36 3.12
CA GLU A 97 8.00 5.25 2.49
C GLU A 97 7.16 4.49 3.51
N GLN A 98 7.74 4.12 4.65
CA GLN A 98 7.04 3.39 5.70
C GLN A 98 5.97 4.25 6.39
N PHE A 99 6.24 5.52 6.61
CA PHE A 99 5.26 6.43 7.19
C PHE A 99 4.05 6.59 6.26
N ALA A 100 4.28 6.79 4.97
CA ALA A 100 3.21 6.90 3.97
C ALA A 100 2.37 5.62 3.91
N ALA A 101 3.00 4.44 3.89
CA ALA A 101 2.30 3.17 3.91
C ALA A 101 1.43 3.01 5.16
N GLY A 102 1.93 3.38 6.33
CA GLY A 102 1.20 3.33 7.58
C GLY A 102 -0.01 4.29 7.61
N VAL A 103 0.15 5.49 7.08
CA VAL A 103 -0.94 6.48 6.97
C VAL A 103 -2.04 5.97 6.04
N VAL A 104 -1.68 5.41 4.89
CA VAL A 104 -2.66 4.85 3.93
C VAL A 104 -3.35 3.63 4.53
N GLN A 105 -2.62 2.76 5.21
CA GLN A 105 -3.22 1.59 5.86
C GLN A 105 -4.28 1.99 6.90
N LYS A 106 -3.98 2.99 7.71
CA LYS A 106 -4.92 3.52 8.69
C LYS A 106 -6.12 4.19 8.01
N ALA A 107 -5.87 4.97 6.96
CA ALA A 107 -6.92 5.65 6.20
C ALA A 107 -7.87 4.67 5.50
N ALA A 108 -7.34 3.56 5.02
CA ALA A 108 -8.11 2.55 4.28
C ALA A 108 -8.98 1.67 5.19
N ARG A 109 -8.72 1.64 6.49
CA ARG A 109 -9.44 0.76 7.41
C ARG A 109 -10.92 1.10 7.48
N GLY A 110 -11.78 0.15 7.07
CA GLY A 110 -13.22 0.35 7.02
C GLY A 110 -13.66 1.47 6.08
N ASN A 111 -12.83 1.86 5.10
CA ASN A 111 -13.03 3.07 4.31
C ASN A 111 -12.81 2.87 2.80
N ILE A 112 -12.62 1.63 2.35
CA ILE A 112 -12.48 1.34 0.93
C ILE A 112 -13.86 1.34 0.30
N ALA A 113 -14.04 2.16 -0.75
CA ALA A 113 -15.32 2.33 -1.42
C ALA A 113 -15.66 1.12 -2.30
N GLY A 114 -16.95 0.83 -2.41
CA GLY A 114 -17.48 -0.20 -3.28
C GLY A 114 -17.49 -1.59 -2.65
N ALA A 115 -17.93 -2.56 -3.44
CA ALA A 115 -17.95 -3.96 -3.04
C ALA A 115 -16.53 -4.53 -2.99
N PRO A 116 -16.27 -5.53 -2.11
CA PRO A 116 -15.00 -6.24 -2.14
C PRO A 116 -14.74 -6.84 -3.51
N PRO A 117 -13.46 -6.97 -3.93
CA PRO A 117 -13.13 -7.67 -5.18
C PRO A 117 -13.53 -9.15 -5.09
N THR A 118 -13.73 -9.80 -6.23
CA THR A 118 -14.08 -11.23 -6.27
C THR A 118 -12.90 -12.13 -5.90
N THR A 119 -11.69 -11.65 -6.12
CA THR A 119 -10.42 -12.27 -5.70
C THR A 119 -9.55 -11.20 -5.06
N ASP A 120 -8.60 -11.59 -4.21
CA ASP A 120 -7.62 -10.65 -3.66
C ASP A 120 -6.95 -9.89 -4.80
N SER A 121 -7.04 -8.58 -4.78
CA SER A 121 -6.67 -7.74 -5.92
C SER A 121 -5.81 -6.56 -5.50
N TRP A 122 -4.86 -6.22 -6.37
CA TRP A 122 -4.00 -5.06 -6.20
C TRP A 122 -4.63 -3.80 -6.77
N TYR A 123 -4.47 -2.72 -6.03
CA TYR A 123 -4.88 -1.37 -6.42
C TYR A 123 -3.70 -0.42 -6.29
N HIS A 124 -3.71 0.64 -7.07
CA HIS A 124 -2.72 1.70 -7.00
C HIS A 124 -3.25 2.87 -6.16
N THR A 125 -2.37 3.46 -5.39
CA THR A 125 -2.62 4.75 -4.73
C THR A 125 -1.31 5.51 -4.64
N GLY A 126 -1.40 6.79 -4.34
CA GLY A 126 -0.22 7.63 -4.18
C GLY A 126 -0.54 8.84 -3.32
N VAL A 127 0.50 9.35 -2.68
CA VAL A 127 0.44 10.58 -1.91
C VAL A 127 1.48 11.53 -2.46
N THR A 128 1.07 12.74 -2.81
CA THR A 128 1.98 13.80 -3.21
C THR A 128 2.00 14.89 -2.15
N LEU A 129 3.20 15.22 -1.71
CA LEU A 129 3.43 16.23 -0.68
C LEU A 129 4.23 17.36 -1.30
N THR A 130 3.74 18.58 -1.16
CA THR A 130 4.35 19.77 -1.73
C THR A 130 4.47 20.84 -0.67
N TRP A 131 5.64 21.47 -0.60
CA TRP A 131 5.87 22.61 0.31
C TRP A 131 6.68 23.70 -0.38
N GLY A 132 6.50 24.91 0.08
CA GLY A 132 7.23 26.07 -0.39
C GLY A 132 8.55 26.29 0.36
N PRO A 133 9.27 27.34 -0.01
CA PRO A 133 10.55 27.68 0.64
C PRO A 133 10.35 28.06 2.11
#